data_bbb3ff4ef2e996e0ec689ebdbf6bbe56
#
_entry.id   bbb3ff4ef2e996e0ec689ebdbf6bbe56
#
_cell.length_a   1.000
_cell.length_b   1.000
_cell.length_c   1.000
_cell.angle_alpha   90.00
_cell.angle_beta   90.00
_cell.angle_gamma   90.00
#
_symmetry.space_group_name_H-M   'P 1'
#
loop_
_entity.id
_entity.type
_entity.pdbx_description
1 polymer ?
#
loop_
_entity_poly.entity_id
_entity_poly.type
_entity_poly.pdbx_seq_one_letter_code
_entity_poly.pdbx_strand_id
1 'polypeptide(L)'
;MSNRVLCREASHAGSWYTASGPQLNAQLEGWLSQVQSTKRPARAIIAPHAGYTYCGSCAAHAYKQVDPNITRKIFILGPSHHVPLSRCALSSVDIYRTPLYDLRIDQKIYGELWKTGMFERMSLQTDEDEHSIEMHLPYTAKAMESHKDEFTIIPVLVGALSESKEQEFGKLFSKYLADPSNLFVVSSDFCHWGQRFRYSYYDESQGEIYRSIEHLDKMGMSIIEQLDPVSFSNYLKKYHNTICGRHPIGVLLNLAIVSAL
;
A
#
# COMPACT_ATOMS: atom_id res chain seq x y z
N MET A 1 17.72 31.53 -5.50
CA MET A 1 17.64 30.61 -4.33
C MET A 1 17.83 29.21 -4.85
N SER A 2 18.85 28.49 -4.36
CA SER A 2 19.14 27.12 -4.78
C SER A 2 17.96 26.22 -4.37
N ASN A 3 17.23 25.65 -5.33
CA ASN A 3 16.20 24.64 -5.07
C ASN A 3 16.91 23.37 -4.60
N ARG A 4 17.08 23.24 -3.28
CA ARG A 4 17.67 22.05 -2.68
C ARG A 4 16.67 20.88 -2.80
N VAL A 5 17.08 19.82 -3.47
CA VAL A 5 16.28 18.57 -3.55
C VAL A 5 16.24 17.93 -2.17
N LEU A 6 15.04 17.61 -1.69
CA LEU A 6 14.81 16.96 -0.41
C LEU A 6 14.57 15.47 -0.63
N CYS A 7 15.21 14.65 0.20
CA CYS A 7 15.12 13.18 0.10
C CYS A 7 14.68 12.56 1.41
N ARG A 8 13.85 11.53 1.30
CA ARG A 8 13.56 10.58 2.36
C ARG A 8 14.55 9.42 2.25
N GLU A 9 15.22 9.12 3.34
CA GLU A 9 16.14 7.99 3.37
C GLU A 9 15.38 6.65 3.53
N ALA A 10 16.03 5.56 3.09
CA ALA A 10 15.53 4.21 3.27
C ALA A 10 15.77 3.75 4.71
N SER A 11 15.03 4.30 5.64
CA SER A 11 15.28 4.20 7.09
C SER A 11 15.09 2.78 7.65
N HIS A 12 14.37 1.90 6.95
CA HIS A 12 14.13 0.51 7.34
C HIS A 12 15.08 -0.47 6.64
N ALA A 13 15.94 0.01 5.74
CA ALA A 13 16.99 -0.80 5.13
C ALA A 13 17.99 -1.28 6.19
N GLY A 14 18.33 -2.57 6.14
CA GLY A 14 19.20 -3.21 7.13
C GLY A 14 18.47 -3.78 8.33
N SER A 15 17.18 -3.47 8.51
CA SER A 15 16.36 -4.03 9.60
C SER A 15 15.13 -4.79 9.11
N TRP A 16 14.33 -4.21 8.23
CA TRP A 16 13.13 -4.84 7.67
C TRP A 16 13.40 -5.54 6.33
N TYR A 17 14.44 -5.14 5.65
CA TYR A 17 14.94 -5.75 4.43
C TYR A 17 16.45 -5.43 4.31
N THR A 18 17.18 -6.14 3.45
CA THR A 18 18.62 -5.91 3.30
C THR A 18 18.93 -4.52 2.74
N ALA A 19 19.95 -3.87 3.30
CA ALA A 19 20.45 -2.58 2.79
C ALA A 19 21.36 -2.75 1.55
N SER A 20 21.78 -3.97 1.23
CA SER A 20 22.61 -4.24 0.04
C SER A 20 21.74 -4.25 -1.22
N GLY A 21 21.97 -3.31 -2.12
CA GLY A 21 21.27 -3.26 -3.40
C GLY A 21 21.35 -4.56 -4.19
N PRO A 22 22.57 -5.14 -4.39
CA PRO A 22 22.69 -6.41 -5.10
C PRO A 22 21.94 -7.58 -4.43
N GLN A 23 22.02 -7.70 -3.10
CA GLN A 23 21.30 -8.74 -2.37
C GLN A 23 19.78 -8.54 -2.46
N LEU A 24 19.31 -7.31 -2.31
CA LEU A 24 17.88 -6.98 -2.41
C LEU A 24 17.35 -7.30 -3.81
N ASN A 25 18.07 -6.91 -4.83
CA ASN A 25 17.72 -7.21 -6.22
C ASN A 25 17.60 -8.73 -6.45
N ALA A 26 18.55 -9.50 -5.94
CA ALA A 26 18.54 -10.96 -6.07
C ALA A 26 17.35 -11.60 -5.34
N GLN A 27 17.01 -11.12 -4.13
CA GLN A 27 15.86 -11.60 -3.38
C GLN A 27 14.55 -11.33 -4.12
N LEU A 28 14.34 -10.10 -4.58
CA LEU A 28 13.13 -9.71 -5.29
C LEU A 28 12.98 -10.46 -6.60
N GLU A 29 14.07 -10.58 -7.37
CA GLU A 29 14.11 -11.36 -8.60
C GLU A 29 13.75 -12.82 -8.36
N GLY A 30 14.32 -13.44 -7.32
CA GLY A 30 14.04 -14.81 -6.94
C GLY A 30 12.58 -15.06 -6.61
N TRP A 31 11.97 -14.16 -5.83
CA TRP A 31 10.55 -14.28 -5.48
C TRP A 31 9.62 -14.06 -6.67
N LEU A 32 9.89 -13.04 -7.48
CA LEU A 32 9.10 -12.75 -8.67
C LEU A 32 9.19 -13.86 -9.72
N SER A 33 10.35 -14.51 -9.86
CA SER A 33 10.56 -15.59 -10.84
C SER A 33 9.72 -16.84 -10.56
N GLN A 34 9.23 -17.00 -9.33
CA GLN A 34 8.41 -18.15 -8.93
C GLN A 34 6.92 -17.92 -9.12
N VAL A 35 6.52 -16.75 -9.58
CA VAL A 35 5.11 -16.37 -9.72
C VAL A 35 4.77 -16.16 -11.19
N GLN A 36 3.57 -16.61 -11.58
CA GLN A 36 3.03 -16.41 -12.92
C GLN A 36 2.22 -15.11 -13.00
N SER A 37 2.32 -14.44 -14.14
CA SER A 37 1.55 -13.24 -14.45
C SER A 37 0.17 -13.65 -14.98
N THR A 38 -0.84 -13.69 -14.10
CA THR A 38 -2.18 -14.16 -14.44
C THR A 38 -3.23 -13.06 -14.55
N LYS A 39 -2.94 -11.87 -14.02
CA LYS A 39 -3.88 -10.75 -13.90
C LYS A 39 -3.37 -9.43 -14.49
N ARG A 40 -2.33 -9.47 -15.35
CA ARG A 40 -1.81 -8.26 -15.99
C ARG A 40 -2.76 -7.69 -17.03
N PRO A 41 -2.85 -6.37 -17.13
CA PRO A 41 -2.30 -5.38 -16.20
C PRO A 41 -3.20 -5.19 -14.99
N ALA A 42 -2.62 -5.23 -13.79
CA ALA A 42 -3.36 -4.84 -12.59
C ALA A 42 -3.58 -3.32 -12.58
N ARG A 43 -4.75 -2.91 -12.13
CA ARG A 43 -5.09 -1.49 -11.92
C ARG A 43 -4.89 -1.09 -10.46
N ALA A 44 -5.03 -2.06 -9.57
CA ALA A 44 -4.74 -1.92 -8.16
C ALA A 44 -4.24 -3.25 -7.61
N ILE A 45 -3.36 -3.18 -6.63
CA ILE A 45 -2.90 -4.34 -5.87
C ILE A 45 -2.98 -4.04 -4.38
N ILE A 46 -3.22 -5.08 -3.58
CA ILE A 46 -3.10 -5.02 -2.13
C ILE A 46 -1.96 -5.96 -1.76
N ALA A 47 -0.99 -5.46 -1.01
CA ALA A 47 0.20 -6.24 -0.67
C ALA A 47 0.65 -5.97 0.76
N PRO A 48 1.31 -6.94 1.41
CA PRO A 48 1.74 -6.84 2.80
C PRO A 48 2.93 -5.90 2.98
N HIS A 49 3.13 -5.46 4.24
CA HIS A 49 4.20 -4.55 4.60
C HIS A 49 5.02 -5.00 5.83
N ALA A 50 4.99 -6.28 6.14
CA ALA A 50 5.87 -6.87 7.15
C ALA A 50 7.32 -6.95 6.64
N GLY A 51 8.26 -7.33 7.49
CA GLY A 51 9.64 -7.59 7.07
C GLY A 51 9.69 -8.63 5.95
N TYR A 52 10.61 -8.45 5.01
CA TYR A 52 10.64 -9.26 3.78
C TYR A 52 10.91 -10.75 4.02
N THR A 53 11.57 -11.12 5.11
CA THR A 53 11.73 -12.54 5.47
C THR A 53 10.38 -13.22 5.75
N TYR A 54 9.37 -12.44 6.13
CA TYR A 54 8.03 -12.95 6.44
C TYR A 54 7.06 -12.85 5.26
N CYS A 55 7.10 -11.73 4.52
CA CYS A 55 6.08 -11.47 3.52
C CYS A 55 6.60 -11.25 2.09
N GLY A 56 7.92 -11.23 1.87
CA GLY A 56 8.49 -10.91 0.56
C GLY A 56 8.02 -11.82 -0.56
N SER A 57 7.97 -13.14 -0.31
CA SER A 57 7.48 -14.10 -1.29
C SER A 57 5.98 -13.96 -1.56
N CYS A 58 5.19 -13.60 -0.56
CA CYS A 58 3.77 -13.34 -0.71
C CYS A 58 3.50 -12.09 -1.57
N ALA A 59 4.21 -11.00 -1.29
CA ALA A 59 4.07 -9.74 -2.04
C ALA A 59 4.38 -9.92 -3.53
N ALA A 60 5.24 -10.85 -3.89
CA ALA A 60 5.58 -11.15 -5.29
C ALA A 60 4.35 -11.49 -6.13
N HIS A 61 3.34 -12.16 -5.55
CA HIS A 61 2.11 -12.51 -6.25
C HIS A 61 1.34 -11.27 -6.72
N ALA A 62 1.34 -10.21 -5.94
CA ALA A 62 0.73 -8.95 -6.31
C ALA A 62 1.59 -8.17 -7.32
N TYR A 63 2.88 -7.99 -7.03
CA TYR A 63 3.77 -7.19 -7.88
C TYR A 63 4.01 -7.82 -9.25
N LYS A 64 3.91 -9.14 -9.38
CA LYS A 64 4.01 -9.81 -10.69
C LYS A 64 2.91 -9.38 -11.66
N GLN A 65 1.80 -8.83 -11.15
CA GLN A 65 0.67 -8.40 -11.95
C GLN A 65 0.81 -6.96 -12.46
N VAL A 66 1.86 -6.25 -12.06
CA VAL A 66 2.18 -4.91 -12.57
C VAL A 66 2.79 -5.03 -13.96
N ASP A 67 2.21 -4.32 -14.94
CA ASP A 67 2.78 -4.26 -16.29
C ASP A 67 3.64 -2.99 -16.44
N PRO A 68 4.98 -3.12 -16.46
CA PRO A 68 5.86 -1.97 -16.56
C PRO A 68 5.77 -1.22 -17.88
N ASN A 69 5.19 -1.84 -18.91
CA ASN A 69 5.02 -1.18 -20.21
C ASN A 69 3.83 -0.22 -20.23
N ILE A 70 2.90 -0.35 -19.27
CA ILE A 70 1.69 0.48 -19.18
C ILE A 70 1.79 1.47 -18.03
N THR A 71 2.23 1.01 -16.85
CA THR A 71 2.25 1.79 -15.62
C THR A 71 3.26 2.94 -15.69
N ARG A 72 2.83 4.16 -15.36
CA ARG A 72 3.69 5.36 -15.34
C ARG A 72 3.59 6.16 -14.04
N LYS A 73 2.49 5.99 -13.29
CA LYS A 73 2.28 6.67 -12.00
C LYS A 73 1.75 5.67 -11.00
N ILE A 74 2.37 5.61 -9.84
CA ILE A 74 2.06 4.61 -8.81
C ILE A 74 1.68 5.31 -7.52
N PHE A 75 0.39 5.26 -7.19
CA PHE A 75 -0.15 5.71 -5.91
C PHE A 75 0.10 4.62 -4.88
N ILE A 76 0.71 4.99 -3.75
CA ILE A 76 0.97 4.04 -2.65
C ILE A 76 0.22 4.54 -1.43
N LEU A 77 -0.83 3.82 -1.05
CA LEU A 77 -1.68 4.15 0.10
C LEU A 77 -1.30 3.25 1.27
N GLY A 78 -0.70 3.84 2.30
CA GLY A 78 -0.26 3.10 3.48
C GLY A 78 -0.91 3.61 4.76
N PRO A 79 -1.28 2.72 5.70
CA PRO A 79 -1.84 3.12 6.98
C PRO A 79 -0.80 3.77 7.90
N SER A 80 -1.23 4.77 8.67
CA SER A 80 -0.39 5.41 9.67
C SER A 80 -0.28 4.54 10.92
N HIS A 81 0.95 4.14 11.28
CA HIS A 81 1.23 3.33 12.48
C HIS A 81 1.77 4.16 13.65
N HIS A 82 2.37 5.32 13.40
CA HIS A 82 3.13 6.06 14.40
C HIS A 82 2.50 7.38 14.81
N VAL A 83 1.73 8.01 13.95
CA VAL A 83 1.06 9.27 14.25
C VAL A 83 -0.45 9.15 14.07
N PRO A 84 -1.24 9.75 14.99
CA PRO A 84 -2.68 9.77 14.82
C PRO A 84 -3.06 10.78 13.73
N LEU A 85 -3.75 10.29 12.71
CA LEU A 85 -4.31 11.11 11.63
C LEU A 85 -5.78 10.79 11.47
N SER A 86 -6.61 11.82 11.25
CA SER A 86 -8.03 11.65 10.89
C SER A 86 -8.30 11.91 9.41
N ARG A 87 -7.25 12.31 8.67
CA ARG A 87 -7.24 12.55 7.23
C ARG A 87 -6.07 11.78 6.60
N CYS A 88 -5.70 12.13 5.40
CA CYS A 88 -4.50 11.62 4.73
C CYS A 88 -3.40 12.68 4.75
N ALA A 89 -2.14 12.25 4.64
CA ALA A 89 -0.99 13.14 4.64
C ALA A 89 -0.08 12.87 3.43
N LEU A 90 0.51 13.94 2.91
CA LEU A 90 1.48 13.92 1.82
C LEU A 90 2.89 14.14 2.37
N SER A 91 3.89 13.60 1.68
CA SER A 91 5.30 13.81 1.99
C SER A 91 5.74 15.25 1.71
N SER A 92 6.78 15.69 2.43
CA SER A 92 7.40 17.01 2.25
C SER A 92 8.65 16.96 1.37
N VAL A 93 9.02 15.78 0.83
CA VAL A 93 10.25 15.59 0.05
C VAL A 93 9.96 15.44 -1.45
N ASP A 94 11.03 15.42 -2.24
CA ASP A 94 10.97 15.27 -3.69
C ASP A 94 11.27 13.84 -4.13
N ILE A 95 12.10 13.14 -3.35
CA ILE A 95 12.65 11.82 -3.68
C ILE A 95 12.54 10.89 -2.49
N TYR A 96 12.11 9.66 -2.76
CA TYR A 96 12.20 8.53 -1.84
C TYR A 96 13.35 7.62 -2.28
N ARG A 97 14.37 7.49 -1.42
CA ARG A 97 15.53 6.64 -1.68
C ARG A 97 15.24 5.18 -1.41
N THR A 98 15.81 4.32 -2.22
CA THR A 98 15.83 2.87 -2.02
C THR A 98 17.24 2.34 -2.26
N PRO A 99 17.59 1.14 -1.76
CA PRO A 99 18.87 0.53 -2.08
C PRO A 99 19.07 0.19 -3.57
N LEU A 100 18.00 0.21 -4.37
CA LEU A 100 18.07 -0.07 -5.82
C LEU A 100 18.31 1.20 -6.63
N TYR A 101 17.40 2.17 -6.51
CA TYR A 101 17.52 3.50 -7.12
C TYR A 101 16.50 4.45 -6.49
N ASP A 102 16.64 5.74 -6.76
CA ASP A 102 15.79 6.79 -6.22
C ASP A 102 14.46 6.86 -6.95
N LEU A 103 13.36 7.01 -6.20
CA LEU A 103 12.02 7.15 -6.72
C LEU A 103 11.56 8.61 -6.60
N ARG A 104 11.05 9.17 -7.69
CA ARG A 104 10.62 10.57 -7.74
C ARG A 104 9.14 10.67 -7.41
N ILE A 105 8.79 11.62 -6.54
CA ILE A 105 7.40 11.98 -6.25
C ILE A 105 6.86 12.84 -7.39
N ASP A 106 5.65 12.53 -7.84
CA ASP A 106 4.94 13.30 -8.86
C ASP A 106 4.45 14.62 -8.28
N GLN A 107 5.19 15.69 -8.51
CA GLN A 107 4.88 17.02 -7.94
C GLN A 107 3.63 17.65 -8.57
N LYS A 108 3.30 17.30 -9.79
CA LYS A 108 2.07 17.78 -10.46
C LYS A 108 0.84 17.23 -9.74
N ILE A 109 0.80 15.91 -9.53
CA ILE A 109 -0.31 15.27 -8.80
C ILE A 109 -0.33 15.73 -7.35
N TYR A 110 0.82 15.83 -6.68
CA TYR A 110 0.89 16.35 -5.32
C TYR A 110 0.31 17.78 -5.21
N GLY A 111 0.58 18.63 -6.18
CA GLY A 111 -0.03 19.96 -6.25
C GLY A 111 -1.54 19.90 -6.39
N GLU A 112 -2.05 19.01 -7.23
CA GLU A 112 -3.50 18.80 -7.41
C GLU A 112 -4.16 18.33 -6.11
N LEU A 113 -3.54 17.36 -5.44
CA LEU A 113 -4.06 16.83 -4.16
C LEU A 113 -4.01 17.88 -3.06
N TRP A 114 -2.91 18.61 -2.95
CA TRP A 114 -2.74 19.65 -1.94
C TRP A 114 -3.80 20.76 -2.06
N LYS A 115 -4.14 21.15 -3.28
CA LYS A 115 -5.15 22.20 -3.55
C LYS A 115 -6.54 21.85 -3.06
N THR A 116 -6.84 20.57 -2.85
CA THR A 116 -8.15 20.15 -2.35
C THR A 116 -8.40 20.56 -0.89
N GLY A 117 -7.34 20.88 -0.13
CA GLY A 117 -7.43 21.14 1.30
C GLY A 117 -7.71 19.91 2.16
N MET A 118 -7.72 18.72 1.56
CA MET A 118 -8.08 17.46 2.25
C MET A 118 -6.90 16.75 2.88
N PHE A 119 -5.66 17.23 2.67
CA PHE A 119 -4.44 16.55 3.08
C PHE A 119 -3.65 17.37 4.09
N GLU A 120 -2.99 16.65 5.01
CA GLU A 120 -1.95 17.19 5.87
C GLU A 120 -0.59 16.96 5.23
N ARG A 121 0.45 17.60 5.76
CA ARG A 121 1.84 17.41 5.31
C ARG A 121 2.64 16.71 6.41
N MET A 122 3.27 15.58 6.07
CA MET A 122 4.16 14.89 6.99
C MET A 122 5.45 15.68 7.21
N SER A 123 5.96 15.66 8.46
CA SER A 123 7.37 15.98 8.69
C SER A 123 8.26 14.86 8.12
N LEU A 124 9.53 15.16 7.87
CA LEU A 124 10.49 14.15 7.44
C LEU A 124 10.59 13.00 8.46
N GLN A 125 10.58 13.34 9.75
CA GLN A 125 10.65 12.34 10.82
C GLN A 125 9.46 11.38 10.77
N THR A 126 8.26 11.89 10.64
CA THR A 126 7.04 11.06 10.49
C THR A 126 7.15 10.15 9.26
N ASP A 127 7.61 10.70 8.14
CA ASP A 127 7.77 9.98 6.89
C ASP A 127 8.76 8.83 7.04
N GLU A 128 9.93 9.10 7.63
CA GLU A 128 10.99 8.10 7.81
C GLU A 128 10.70 7.07 8.90
N ASP A 129 9.89 7.41 9.90
CA ASP A 129 9.48 6.48 10.95
C ASP A 129 8.46 5.45 10.45
N GLU A 130 7.67 5.78 9.43
CA GLU A 130 6.63 4.93 8.90
C GLU A 130 7.19 3.89 7.95
N HIS A 131 6.76 2.63 8.11
CA HIS A 131 7.20 1.51 7.30
C HIS A 131 6.17 1.07 6.23
N SER A 132 4.89 1.37 6.40
CA SER A 132 3.81 0.85 5.54
C SER A 132 3.98 1.23 4.07
N ILE A 133 4.48 2.43 3.79
CA ILE A 133 4.78 2.88 2.43
C ILE A 133 6.16 2.40 1.99
N GLU A 134 7.17 2.52 2.87
CA GLU A 134 8.55 2.15 2.53
C GLU A 134 8.67 0.70 2.07
N MET A 135 7.93 -0.23 2.69
CA MET A 135 8.02 -1.65 2.35
C MET A 135 7.57 -1.95 0.92
N HIS A 136 6.88 -1.03 0.26
CA HIS A 136 6.48 -1.15 -1.13
C HIS A 136 7.47 -0.52 -2.11
N LEU A 137 8.45 0.25 -1.64
CA LEU A 137 9.37 0.96 -2.51
C LEU A 137 10.35 0.02 -3.23
N PRO A 138 11.00 -0.96 -2.56
CA PRO A 138 11.88 -1.89 -3.25
C PRO A 138 11.16 -2.72 -4.32
N TYR A 139 9.96 -3.24 -4.03
CA TYR A 139 9.18 -3.99 -5.01
C TYR A 139 8.73 -3.12 -6.19
N THR A 140 8.33 -1.88 -5.91
CA THR A 140 7.98 -0.90 -6.96
C THR A 140 9.17 -0.63 -7.85
N ALA A 141 10.34 -0.36 -7.25
CA ALA A 141 11.58 -0.13 -8.00
C ALA A 141 11.94 -1.36 -8.87
N LYS A 142 11.82 -2.56 -8.32
CA LYS A 142 12.10 -3.80 -9.05
C LYS A 142 11.12 -4.03 -10.20
N ALA A 143 9.83 -3.88 -9.95
CA ALA A 143 8.80 -4.09 -10.96
C ALA A 143 8.92 -3.12 -12.15
N MET A 144 9.41 -1.91 -11.90
CA MET A 144 9.55 -0.84 -12.89
C MET A 144 10.98 -0.66 -13.42
N GLU A 145 11.90 -1.56 -13.12
CA GLU A 145 13.33 -1.36 -13.44
C GLU A 145 13.62 -1.18 -14.93
N SER A 146 12.80 -1.75 -15.81
CA SER A 146 12.93 -1.55 -17.26
C SER A 146 12.53 -0.14 -17.71
N HIS A 147 11.84 0.62 -16.87
CA HIS A 147 11.35 1.97 -17.14
C HIS A 147 11.66 2.94 -15.99
N LYS A 148 12.77 2.75 -15.29
CA LYS A 148 13.07 3.44 -14.02
C LYS A 148 13.07 4.98 -14.09
N ASP A 149 13.35 5.57 -15.23
CA ASP A 149 13.34 7.02 -15.42
C ASP A 149 12.03 7.55 -16.01
N GLU A 150 11.03 6.68 -16.19
CA GLU A 150 9.80 7.00 -16.92
C GLU A 150 8.55 6.94 -16.04
N PHE A 151 8.69 6.80 -14.74
CA PHE A 151 7.55 6.75 -13.82
C PHE A 151 7.79 7.58 -12.58
N THR A 152 6.71 7.92 -11.89
CA THR A 152 6.70 8.64 -10.62
C THR A 152 5.84 7.91 -9.61
N ILE A 153 6.02 8.25 -8.33
CA ILE A 153 5.22 7.72 -7.23
C ILE A 153 4.41 8.82 -6.57
N ILE A 154 3.27 8.43 -6.00
CA ILE A 154 2.40 9.32 -5.24
C ILE A 154 2.12 8.64 -3.88
N PRO A 155 3.05 8.77 -2.91
CA PRO A 155 2.86 8.18 -1.59
C PRO A 155 1.85 8.99 -0.78
N VAL A 156 0.88 8.27 -0.18
CA VAL A 156 -0.18 8.85 0.64
C VAL A 156 -0.28 8.07 1.94
N LEU A 157 -0.06 8.75 3.05
CA LEU A 157 -0.26 8.19 4.39
C LEU A 157 -1.74 8.35 4.75
N VAL A 158 -2.40 7.22 5.02
CA VAL A 158 -3.84 7.18 5.28
C VAL A 158 -4.08 7.03 6.78
N GLY A 159 -4.80 7.98 7.37
CA GLY A 159 -5.15 7.96 8.78
C GLY A 159 -6.36 7.08 9.10
N ALA A 160 -6.83 7.18 10.34
CA ALA A 160 -8.05 6.52 10.80
C ALA A 160 -9.26 7.29 10.29
N LEU A 161 -9.74 6.91 9.12
CA LEU A 161 -10.82 7.59 8.42
C LEU A 161 -12.20 7.09 8.89
N SER A 162 -13.18 8.00 8.96
CA SER A 162 -14.59 7.61 9.04
C SER A 162 -15.04 7.03 7.69
N GLU A 163 -16.17 6.33 7.68
CA GLU A 163 -16.74 5.81 6.42
C GLU A 163 -17.01 6.93 5.42
N SER A 164 -17.50 8.09 5.87
CA SER A 164 -17.72 9.23 4.99
C SER A 164 -16.43 9.78 4.41
N LYS A 165 -15.34 9.80 5.19
CA LYS A 165 -14.02 10.21 4.69
C LYS A 165 -13.44 9.21 3.70
N GLU A 166 -13.61 7.92 3.92
CA GLU A 166 -13.22 6.90 2.95
C GLU A 166 -13.94 7.12 1.61
N GLN A 167 -15.21 7.49 1.66
CA GLN A 167 -15.99 7.83 0.45
C GLN A 167 -15.46 9.10 -0.22
N GLU A 168 -15.15 10.14 0.55
CA GLU A 168 -14.62 11.41 0.01
C GLU A 168 -13.26 11.19 -0.67
N PHE A 169 -12.33 10.49 -0.03
CA PHE A 169 -11.03 10.18 -0.63
C PHE A 169 -11.17 9.22 -1.80
N GLY A 170 -12.08 8.25 -1.73
CA GLY A 170 -12.39 7.36 -2.85
C GLY A 170 -12.87 8.14 -4.06
N LYS A 171 -13.78 9.09 -3.88
CA LYS A 171 -14.26 9.95 -4.95
C LYS A 171 -13.13 10.80 -5.55
N LEU A 172 -12.25 11.36 -4.70
CA LEU A 172 -11.11 12.14 -5.16
C LEU A 172 -10.17 11.32 -6.03
N PHE A 173 -9.81 10.12 -5.58
CA PHE A 173 -8.87 9.27 -6.31
C PHE A 173 -9.49 8.57 -7.52
N SER A 174 -10.81 8.48 -7.62
CA SER A 174 -11.49 7.79 -8.72
C SER A 174 -11.12 8.37 -10.09
N LYS A 175 -10.91 9.68 -10.19
CA LYS A 175 -10.51 10.32 -11.44
C LYS A 175 -9.13 9.83 -11.93
N TYR A 176 -8.25 9.45 -11.01
CA TYR A 176 -6.92 8.92 -11.37
C TYR A 176 -6.99 7.47 -11.82
N LEU A 177 -7.94 6.69 -11.31
CA LEU A 177 -8.11 5.31 -11.75
C LEU A 177 -8.62 5.22 -13.20
N ALA A 178 -9.27 6.26 -13.71
CA ALA A 178 -9.72 6.32 -15.09
C ALA A 178 -8.57 6.25 -16.10
N ASP A 179 -7.39 6.73 -15.75
CA ASP A 179 -6.17 6.62 -16.57
C ASP A 179 -5.53 5.25 -16.38
N PRO A 180 -5.45 4.39 -17.42
CA PRO A 180 -4.89 3.05 -17.28
C PRO A 180 -3.39 3.02 -16.96
N SER A 181 -2.66 4.12 -17.13
CA SER A 181 -1.24 4.21 -16.73
C SER A 181 -1.05 4.45 -15.24
N ASN A 182 -2.10 4.68 -14.48
CA ASN A 182 -2.09 4.84 -13.04
C ASN A 182 -2.35 3.51 -12.35
N LEU A 183 -1.49 3.16 -11.38
CA LEU A 183 -1.61 1.98 -10.55
C LEU A 183 -1.82 2.43 -9.10
N PHE A 184 -2.71 1.74 -8.39
CA PHE A 184 -2.88 1.92 -6.95
C PHE A 184 -2.28 0.72 -6.21
N VAL A 185 -1.33 0.99 -5.31
CA VAL A 185 -0.76 0.01 -4.39
C VAL A 185 -1.34 0.30 -3.01
N VAL A 186 -2.09 -0.63 -2.46
CA VAL A 186 -2.66 -0.52 -1.12
C VAL A 186 -1.89 -1.43 -0.18
N SER A 187 -1.38 -0.85 0.89
CA SER A 187 -0.52 -1.52 1.86
C SER A 187 -1.34 -2.06 3.02
N SER A 188 -1.32 -3.36 3.25
CA SER A 188 -1.98 -3.95 4.42
C SER A 188 -1.45 -5.33 4.74
N ASP A 189 -1.18 -5.56 6.02
CA ASP A 189 -1.21 -6.90 6.60
C ASP A 189 -2.64 -7.18 7.08
N PHE A 190 -2.97 -8.47 7.29
CA PHE A 190 -4.31 -8.88 7.72
C PHE A 190 -4.34 -9.18 9.23
N CYS A 191 -4.91 -10.27 9.66
CA CYS A 191 -5.16 -10.53 11.07
C CYS A 191 -3.89 -10.49 11.94
N HIS A 192 -3.94 -9.69 12.99
CA HIS A 192 -2.96 -9.68 14.08
C HIS A 192 -3.61 -10.34 15.29
N TRP A 193 -3.25 -11.58 15.58
CA TRP A 193 -3.91 -12.43 16.58
C TRP A 193 -3.06 -12.61 17.84
N GLY A 194 -3.71 -12.64 18.97
CA GLY A 194 -3.09 -12.95 20.27
C GLY A 194 -3.20 -11.80 21.28
N GLN A 195 -2.75 -12.05 22.51
CA GLN A 195 -2.86 -11.10 23.62
C GLN A 195 -2.19 -9.76 23.34
N ARG A 196 -1.04 -9.79 22.66
CA ARG A 196 -0.30 -8.57 22.29
C ARG A 196 -1.16 -7.60 21.49
N PHE A 197 -2.06 -8.12 20.66
CA PHE A 197 -2.95 -7.33 19.81
C PHE A 197 -4.35 -7.18 20.38
N ARG A 198 -4.60 -7.73 21.55
CA ARG A 198 -5.92 -7.77 22.20
C ARG A 198 -7.01 -8.30 21.28
N TYR A 199 -6.67 -9.34 20.51
CA TYR A 199 -7.57 -9.97 19.56
C TYR A 199 -7.37 -11.47 19.59
N SER A 200 -8.45 -12.19 19.88
CA SER A 200 -8.41 -13.65 20.05
C SER A 200 -9.67 -14.33 19.50
N TYR A 201 -10.24 -13.76 18.43
CA TYR A 201 -11.37 -14.38 17.75
C TYR A 201 -11.02 -15.80 17.32
N TYR A 202 -11.88 -16.74 17.63
CA TYR A 202 -11.67 -18.14 17.32
C TYR A 202 -12.99 -18.83 16.97
N ASP A 203 -13.09 -19.33 15.74
CA ASP A 203 -14.16 -20.20 15.28
C ASP A 203 -13.67 -21.66 15.39
N GLU A 204 -14.07 -22.36 16.46
CA GLU A 204 -13.66 -23.75 16.74
C GLU A 204 -14.09 -24.70 15.63
N SER A 205 -15.15 -24.39 14.88
CA SER A 205 -15.61 -25.24 13.76
C SER A 205 -14.59 -25.35 12.63
N GLN A 206 -13.62 -24.41 12.56
CA GLN A 206 -12.56 -24.45 11.56
C GLN A 206 -11.37 -25.33 11.94
N GLY A 207 -11.29 -25.81 13.19
CA GLY A 207 -10.21 -26.62 13.72
C GLY A 207 -9.19 -25.78 14.50
N GLU A 208 -7.90 -25.92 14.19
CA GLU A 208 -6.81 -25.20 14.86
C GLU A 208 -6.93 -23.69 14.67
N ILE A 209 -6.33 -22.90 15.60
CA ILE A 209 -6.40 -21.42 15.60
C ILE A 209 -5.97 -20.85 14.26
N TYR A 210 -4.86 -21.34 13.67
CA TYR A 210 -4.38 -20.83 12.40
C TYR A 210 -5.38 -21.02 11.26
N ARG A 211 -6.17 -22.08 11.29
CA ARG A 211 -7.23 -22.34 10.30
C ARG A 211 -8.40 -21.38 10.47
N SER A 212 -8.73 -21.05 11.71
CA SER A 212 -9.73 -20.03 12.00
C SER A 212 -9.30 -18.67 11.48
N ILE A 213 -8.03 -18.29 11.69
CA ILE A 213 -7.45 -17.05 11.17
C ILE A 213 -7.48 -17.04 9.63
N GLU A 214 -7.06 -18.13 9.00
CA GLU A 214 -7.11 -18.27 7.54
C GLU A 214 -8.53 -18.08 7.00
N HIS A 215 -9.51 -18.73 7.63
CA HIS A 215 -10.91 -18.61 7.24
C HIS A 215 -11.40 -17.17 7.37
N LEU A 216 -11.08 -16.51 8.49
CA LEU A 216 -11.45 -15.12 8.74
C LEU A 216 -10.86 -14.18 7.68
N ASP A 217 -9.58 -14.30 7.40
CA ASP A 217 -8.88 -13.46 6.42
C ASP A 217 -9.39 -13.72 4.99
N LYS A 218 -9.60 -14.98 4.62
CA LYS A 218 -10.16 -15.34 3.31
C LYS A 218 -11.58 -14.79 3.11
N MET A 219 -12.38 -14.76 4.17
CA MET A 219 -13.69 -14.11 4.14
C MET A 219 -13.58 -12.63 3.81
N GLY A 220 -12.65 -11.93 4.47
CA GLY A 220 -12.36 -10.52 4.19
C GLY A 220 -11.86 -10.31 2.76
N MET A 221 -10.93 -11.14 2.29
CA MET A 221 -10.40 -11.09 0.93
C MET A 221 -11.50 -11.28 -0.11
N SER A 222 -12.40 -12.24 0.10
CA SER A 222 -13.52 -12.52 -0.81
C SER A 222 -14.45 -11.30 -0.94
N ILE A 223 -14.74 -10.62 0.17
CA ILE A 223 -15.53 -9.38 0.16
C ILE A 223 -14.81 -8.26 -0.58
N ILE A 224 -13.50 -8.10 -0.36
CA ILE A 224 -12.69 -7.11 -1.06
C ILE A 224 -12.69 -7.37 -2.57
N GLU A 225 -12.56 -8.62 -2.99
CA GLU A 225 -12.58 -9.01 -4.41
C GLU A 225 -13.91 -8.69 -5.09
N GLN A 226 -15.00 -8.63 -4.34
CA GLN A 226 -16.32 -8.22 -4.84
C GLN A 226 -16.44 -6.70 -4.99
N LEU A 227 -15.44 -5.92 -4.53
CA LEU A 227 -15.41 -4.46 -4.58
C LEU A 227 -16.62 -3.82 -3.88
N ASP A 228 -17.03 -4.36 -2.73
CA ASP A 228 -18.20 -3.92 -1.97
C ASP A 228 -17.77 -3.26 -0.64
N PRO A 229 -17.68 -1.91 -0.58
CA PRO A 229 -17.26 -1.23 0.64
C PRO A 229 -18.25 -1.37 1.80
N VAL A 230 -19.55 -1.52 1.54
CA VAL A 230 -20.56 -1.71 2.59
C VAL A 230 -20.40 -3.07 3.25
N SER A 231 -20.25 -4.14 2.45
CA SER A 231 -20.01 -5.48 2.98
C SER A 231 -18.68 -5.57 3.73
N PHE A 232 -17.64 -4.89 3.26
CA PHE A 232 -16.37 -4.84 3.97
C PHE A 232 -16.49 -4.13 5.32
N SER A 233 -17.18 -2.98 5.37
CA SER A 233 -17.47 -2.27 6.62
C SER A 233 -18.25 -3.14 7.59
N ASN A 234 -19.27 -3.85 7.12
CA ASN A 234 -20.08 -4.76 7.95
C ASN A 234 -19.23 -5.94 8.49
N TYR A 235 -18.34 -6.48 7.65
CA TYR A 235 -17.38 -7.52 8.07
C TYR A 235 -16.49 -7.02 9.20
N LEU A 236 -15.92 -5.83 9.10
CA LEU A 236 -15.09 -5.23 10.15
C LEU A 236 -15.87 -4.99 11.44
N LYS A 237 -17.10 -4.54 11.34
CA LYS A 237 -17.99 -4.32 12.51
C LYS A 237 -18.36 -5.62 13.20
N LYS A 238 -18.53 -6.69 12.45
CA LYS A 238 -18.94 -7.99 12.97
C LYS A 238 -17.79 -8.75 13.63
N TYR A 239 -16.64 -8.82 12.97
CA TYR A 239 -15.51 -9.64 13.42
C TYR A 239 -14.40 -8.86 14.10
N HIS A 240 -14.34 -7.55 13.94
CA HIS A 240 -13.29 -6.68 14.45
C HIS A 240 -11.88 -7.14 14.03
N ASN A 241 -11.76 -7.73 12.84
CA ASN A 241 -10.47 -8.21 12.36
C ASN A 241 -9.45 -7.07 12.33
N THR A 242 -8.25 -7.38 12.81
CA THR A 242 -7.15 -6.43 13.01
C THR A 242 -6.37 -6.14 11.73
N ILE A 243 -7.08 -5.87 10.64
CA ILE A 243 -6.49 -5.49 9.36
C ILE A 243 -5.96 -4.07 9.46
N CYS A 244 -4.62 -3.90 9.47
CA CYS A 244 -4.02 -2.57 9.68
C CYS A 244 -4.31 -1.61 8.52
N GLY A 245 -4.41 -2.10 7.30
CA GLY A 245 -4.74 -1.31 6.11
C GLY A 245 -6.23 -1.19 5.80
N ARG A 246 -7.12 -1.37 6.79
CA ARG A 246 -8.56 -1.32 6.56
C ARG A 246 -9.04 0.00 5.97
N HIS A 247 -8.41 1.13 6.34
CA HIS A 247 -8.78 2.45 5.79
C HIS A 247 -8.27 2.65 4.36
N PRO A 248 -7.00 2.37 4.03
CA PRO A 248 -6.58 2.34 2.62
C PRO A 248 -7.42 1.40 1.75
N ILE A 249 -7.76 0.22 2.26
CA ILE A 249 -8.65 -0.72 1.55
C ILE A 249 -10.04 -0.09 1.35
N GLY A 250 -10.59 0.53 2.38
CA GLY A 250 -11.88 1.23 2.30
C GLY A 250 -11.88 2.34 1.23
N VAL A 251 -10.80 3.11 1.16
CA VAL A 251 -10.62 4.11 0.10
C VAL A 251 -10.59 3.46 -1.28
N LEU A 252 -9.83 2.35 -1.44
CA LEU A 252 -9.77 1.61 -2.71
C LEU A 252 -11.15 1.10 -3.14
N LEU A 253 -11.91 0.51 -2.24
CA LEU A 253 -13.24 -0.01 -2.56
C LEU A 253 -14.19 1.11 -2.99
N ASN A 254 -14.15 2.26 -2.34
CA ASN A 254 -14.96 3.42 -2.70
C ASN A 254 -14.54 4.02 -4.04
N LEU A 255 -13.25 4.13 -4.32
CA LEU A 255 -12.79 4.66 -5.62
C LEU A 255 -13.16 3.73 -6.78
N ALA A 256 -13.13 2.42 -6.57
CA ALA A 256 -13.50 1.44 -7.58
C ALA A 256 -14.98 1.52 -7.95
N ILE A 257 -15.86 1.72 -6.98
CA ILE A 257 -17.30 1.89 -7.21
C ILE A 257 -17.59 3.14 -8.05
N VAL A 258 -17.02 4.29 -7.68
CA VAL A 258 -17.24 5.54 -8.40
C VAL A 258 -16.72 5.43 -9.84
N SER A 259 -15.64 4.70 -10.07
CA SER A 259 -15.06 4.50 -11.40
C SER A 259 -15.89 3.56 -12.29
N ALA A 260 -16.73 2.71 -11.68
CA ALA A 260 -17.58 1.76 -12.39
C ALA A 260 -18.92 2.39 -12.85
N LEU A 261 -19.27 3.57 -12.33
CA LEU A 261 -20.46 4.35 -12.67
C LEU A 261 -20.17 5.36 -13.78
#